data_3287167e40d123b435e101f1d89ac127
#
_entry.id   3287167e40d123b435e101f1d89ac127
#
_cell.length_a   1.000
_cell.length_b   1.000
_cell.length_c   1.000
_cell.angle_alpha   90.00
_cell.angle_beta   90.00
_cell.angle_gamma   90.00
#
_symmetry.space_group_name_H-M   'P 1'
#
loop_
_entity.id
_entity.type
_entity.pdbx_description
1 polymer ?
#
loop_
_entity_poly.entity_id
_entity_poly.type
_entity_poly.pdbx_seq_one_letter_code
_entity_poly.pdbx_strand_id
1 'polypeptide(L)'
;LLDEAVKRNLIEDSVVYRDLFDTRLMNCLMPRPAQVQNEFWSRYEKDPQEATDYFYKLSQDSDYIRRYRVKKDQKWTVDSEYGKIDITINLSKPEKDPKAIAAAKLVKSSSYPKCLLCPENEGYAGRVNHPARENHRIIPITVNDSPWGFQYSPYVYYNEHCIVFNSQHVPMKIEKNTFIKLF
;
A
#
# COMPACT_ATOMS: atom_id res chain seq x y z
N LEU A 1 9.89 -7.58 -18.21
CA LEU A 1 11.01 -6.74 -17.70
C LEU A 1 11.66 -7.37 -16.47
N LEU A 2 10.90 -7.79 -15.44
CA LEU A 2 11.45 -8.41 -14.23
C LEU A 2 12.23 -9.70 -14.53
N ASP A 3 11.65 -10.60 -15.35
CA ASP A 3 12.34 -11.83 -15.75
C ASP A 3 13.60 -11.59 -16.57
N GLU A 4 13.60 -10.54 -17.37
CA GLU A 4 14.78 -10.13 -18.13
C GLU A 4 15.87 -9.57 -17.22
N ALA A 5 15.48 -8.80 -16.21
CA ALA A 5 16.42 -8.30 -15.21
C ALA A 5 17.09 -9.43 -14.40
N VAL A 6 16.31 -10.47 -14.05
CA VAL A 6 16.84 -11.67 -13.40
C VAL A 6 17.78 -12.43 -14.33
N LYS A 7 17.39 -12.67 -15.59
CA LYS A 7 18.24 -13.36 -16.60
C LYS A 7 19.59 -12.67 -16.82
N ARG A 8 19.58 -11.34 -16.76
CA ARG A 8 20.80 -10.53 -16.89
C ARG A 8 21.57 -10.36 -15.60
N ASN A 9 21.17 -11.01 -14.52
CA ASN A 9 21.78 -10.88 -13.19
C ASN A 9 21.82 -9.43 -12.65
N LEU A 10 20.84 -8.60 -13.05
CA LEU A 10 20.70 -7.23 -12.53
C LEU A 10 20.01 -7.20 -11.17
N ILE A 11 19.21 -8.20 -10.87
CA ILE A 11 18.54 -8.42 -9.59
C ILE A 11 18.58 -9.90 -9.23
N GLU A 12 18.56 -10.23 -7.95
CA GLU A 12 18.38 -11.60 -7.48
C GLU A 12 16.93 -12.09 -7.76
N ASP A 13 16.81 -13.40 -8.03
CA ASP A 13 15.50 -14.03 -8.23
C ASP A 13 14.82 -14.30 -6.88
N SER A 14 14.34 -13.26 -6.24
CA SER A 14 13.47 -13.35 -5.07
C SER A 14 12.34 -12.34 -5.15
N VAL A 15 11.24 -12.64 -4.45
CA VAL A 15 10.05 -11.76 -4.43
C VAL A 15 10.41 -10.35 -3.95
N VAL A 16 11.29 -10.24 -2.96
CA VAL A 16 11.69 -8.94 -2.39
C VAL A 16 12.46 -8.10 -3.41
N TYR A 17 13.47 -8.66 -4.08
CA TYR A 17 14.25 -7.92 -5.09
C TYR A 17 13.42 -7.57 -6.32
N ARG A 18 12.54 -8.48 -6.74
CA ARG A 18 11.56 -8.21 -7.81
C ARG A 18 10.64 -7.04 -7.43
N ASP A 19 10.13 -7.00 -6.19
CA ASP A 19 9.27 -5.92 -5.70
C ASP A 19 10.00 -4.58 -5.58
N LEU A 20 11.25 -4.59 -5.14
CA LEU A 20 12.09 -3.38 -5.09
C LEU A 20 12.33 -2.80 -6.49
N PHE A 21 12.64 -3.64 -7.45
CA PHE A 21 12.88 -3.22 -8.83
C PHE A 21 11.60 -2.72 -9.51
N ASP A 22 10.51 -3.46 -9.34
CA ASP A 22 9.20 -3.13 -9.88
C ASP A 22 8.70 -1.76 -9.38
N THR A 23 8.72 -1.53 -8.08
CA THR A 23 8.34 -0.24 -7.49
C THR A 23 9.16 0.92 -8.03
N ARG A 24 10.45 0.72 -8.21
CA ARG A 24 11.34 1.74 -8.77
C ARG A 24 11.03 2.03 -10.24
N LEU A 25 10.75 1.00 -11.02
CA LEU A 25 10.34 1.13 -12.42
C LEU A 25 9.03 1.90 -12.53
N MET A 26 8.02 1.53 -11.74
CA MET A 26 6.72 2.20 -11.72
C MET A 26 6.82 3.65 -11.27
N ASN A 27 7.68 3.97 -10.31
CA ASN A 27 7.90 5.36 -9.89
C ASN A 27 8.42 6.26 -11.02
N CYS A 28 9.13 5.71 -12.00
CA CYS A 28 9.56 6.48 -13.18
C CYS A 28 8.40 6.86 -14.10
N LEU A 29 7.32 6.07 -14.09
CA LEU A 29 6.19 6.20 -15.02
C LEU A 29 5.00 6.94 -14.42
N MET A 30 4.93 7.04 -13.09
CA MET A 30 3.75 7.60 -12.41
C MET A 30 3.93 9.06 -12.01
N PRO A 31 2.82 9.80 -11.83
CA PRO A 31 2.86 11.19 -11.38
C PRO A 31 3.49 11.32 -9.99
N ARG A 32 4.09 12.48 -9.75
CA ARG A 32 4.67 12.82 -8.43
C ARG A 32 3.57 13.04 -7.38
N PRO A 33 3.87 12.90 -6.08
CA PRO A 33 2.86 13.05 -5.02
C PRO A 33 1.99 14.29 -5.15
N ALA A 34 2.60 15.47 -5.31
CA ALA A 34 1.84 16.72 -5.47
C ALA A 34 0.92 16.74 -6.69
N GLN A 35 1.32 16.12 -7.81
CA GLN A 35 0.49 16.03 -9.00
C GLN A 35 -0.74 15.14 -8.75
N VAL A 36 -0.54 14.00 -8.06
CA VAL A 36 -1.62 13.08 -7.71
C VAL A 36 -2.61 13.75 -6.76
N GLN A 37 -2.12 14.46 -5.75
CA GLN A 37 -2.95 15.19 -4.79
C GLN A 37 -3.78 16.28 -5.47
N ASN A 38 -3.15 17.10 -6.33
CA ASN A 38 -3.85 18.15 -7.07
C ASN A 38 -4.92 17.57 -8.00
N GLU A 39 -4.61 16.51 -8.71
CA GLU A 39 -5.56 15.83 -9.60
C GLU A 39 -6.72 15.21 -8.82
N PHE A 40 -6.42 14.57 -7.68
CA PHE A 40 -7.46 14.02 -6.80
C PHE A 40 -8.44 15.11 -6.34
N TRP A 41 -7.95 16.21 -5.81
CA TRP A 41 -8.80 17.27 -5.30
C TRP A 41 -9.54 18.01 -6.40
N SER A 42 -8.93 18.23 -7.56
CA SER A 42 -9.61 18.80 -8.72
C SER A 42 -10.77 17.96 -9.24
N ARG A 43 -10.67 16.63 -9.12
CA ARG A 43 -11.77 15.71 -9.43
C ARG A 43 -12.80 15.70 -8.32
N TYR A 44 -12.37 15.70 -7.08
CA TYR A 44 -13.24 15.67 -5.92
C TYR A 44 -14.22 16.86 -5.86
N GLU A 45 -13.77 18.04 -6.29
CA GLU A 45 -14.63 19.22 -6.42
C GLU A 45 -15.78 19.03 -7.42
N LYS A 46 -15.61 18.17 -8.41
CA LYS A 46 -16.63 17.88 -9.43
C LYS A 46 -17.49 16.71 -9.02
N ASP A 47 -16.85 15.60 -8.69
CA ASP A 47 -17.47 14.36 -8.25
C ASP A 47 -16.49 13.59 -7.35
N PRO A 48 -16.84 13.38 -6.06
CA PRO A 48 -16.01 12.58 -5.14
C PRO A 48 -15.71 11.18 -5.65
N GLN A 49 -16.62 10.56 -6.40
CA GLN A 49 -16.43 9.23 -6.96
C GLN A 49 -15.34 9.25 -8.05
N GLU A 50 -15.35 10.23 -8.95
CA GLU A 50 -14.29 10.37 -9.95
C GLU A 50 -12.90 10.48 -9.33
N ALA A 51 -12.78 11.13 -8.17
CA ALA A 51 -11.53 11.25 -7.45
C ALA A 51 -11.05 9.92 -6.88
N THR A 52 -11.96 9.17 -6.24
CA THR A 52 -11.63 7.85 -5.67
C THR A 52 -11.34 6.83 -6.75
N ASP A 53 -12.11 6.81 -7.84
CA ASP A 53 -11.88 5.94 -9.00
C ASP A 53 -10.52 6.21 -9.66
N TYR A 54 -10.18 7.47 -9.86
CA TYR A 54 -8.87 7.87 -10.36
C TYR A 54 -7.74 7.34 -9.47
N PHE A 55 -7.85 7.54 -8.17
CA PHE A 55 -6.80 7.16 -7.23
C PHE A 55 -6.70 5.63 -7.06
N TYR A 56 -7.83 4.93 -7.11
CA TYR A 56 -7.86 3.47 -7.12
C TYR A 56 -7.21 2.90 -8.37
N LYS A 57 -7.59 3.45 -9.55
CA LYS A 57 -6.99 3.06 -10.82
C LYS A 57 -5.48 3.32 -10.84
N LEU A 58 -5.03 4.48 -10.39
CA LEU A 58 -3.61 4.79 -10.27
C LEU A 58 -2.88 3.78 -9.37
N SER A 59 -3.46 3.43 -8.23
CA SER A 59 -2.89 2.44 -7.31
C SER A 59 -2.76 1.05 -7.92
N GLN A 60 -3.65 0.70 -8.87
CA GLN A 60 -3.58 -0.55 -9.62
C GLN A 60 -2.58 -0.48 -10.78
N ASP A 61 -2.60 0.60 -11.53
CA ASP A 61 -1.75 0.77 -12.74
C ASP A 61 -0.27 0.98 -12.39
N SER A 62 0.01 1.44 -11.17
CA SER A 62 1.37 1.57 -10.63
C SER A 62 1.89 0.30 -9.94
N ASP A 63 1.17 -0.82 -10.02
CA ASP A 63 1.48 -2.05 -9.29
C ASP A 63 1.65 -1.87 -7.77
N TYR A 64 1.15 -0.76 -7.21
CA TYR A 64 1.00 -0.65 -5.75
C TYR A 64 -0.01 -1.70 -5.25
N ILE A 65 -1.17 -1.80 -5.92
CA ILE A 65 -2.09 -2.93 -5.79
C ILE A 65 -1.74 -3.93 -6.89
N ARG A 66 -1.00 -4.97 -6.56
CA ARG A 66 -0.58 -6.00 -7.51
C ARG A 66 -1.73 -6.91 -7.90
N ARG A 67 -2.51 -6.50 -8.90
CA ARG A 67 -3.70 -7.23 -9.38
C ARG A 67 -3.46 -8.70 -9.66
N TYR A 68 -2.30 -9.05 -10.20
CA TYR A 68 -1.93 -10.44 -10.49
C TYR A 68 -1.74 -11.30 -9.24
N ARG A 69 -1.40 -10.69 -8.08
CA ARG A 69 -1.37 -11.38 -6.79
C ARG A 69 -2.75 -11.45 -6.18
N VAL A 70 -3.51 -10.36 -6.20
CA VAL A 70 -4.89 -10.30 -5.68
C VAL A 70 -5.79 -11.34 -6.36
N LYS A 71 -5.60 -11.59 -7.66
CA LYS A 71 -6.32 -12.65 -8.42
C LYS A 71 -6.07 -14.06 -7.88
N LYS A 72 -5.04 -14.30 -7.09
CA LYS A 72 -4.75 -15.60 -6.48
C LYS A 72 -5.45 -15.79 -5.14
N ASP A 73 -5.99 -14.72 -4.54
CA ASP A 73 -6.69 -14.77 -3.27
C ASP A 73 -7.92 -15.67 -3.40
N GLN A 74 -8.10 -16.55 -2.43
CA GLN A 74 -9.25 -17.43 -2.37
C GLN A 74 -10.31 -16.82 -1.47
N LYS A 75 -11.56 -16.76 -1.94
CA LYS A 75 -12.68 -16.18 -1.21
C LYS A 75 -13.89 -17.09 -1.29
N TRP A 76 -14.57 -17.28 -0.16
CA TRP A 76 -15.83 -18.00 -0.10
C TRP A 76 -16.64 -17.54 1.10
N THR A 77 -17.92 -17.88 1.11
CA THR A 77 -18.85 -17.53 2.18
C THR A 77 -19.32 -18.79 2.87
N VAL A 78 -19.44 -18.74 4.20
CA VAL A 78 -19.97 -19.82 5.04
C VAL A 78 -21.17 -19.31 5.83
N ASP A 79 -22.25 -20.08 5.86
CA ASP A 79 -23.40 -19.79 6.71
C ASP A 79 -23.10 -20.14 8.18
N SER A 80 -23.48 -19.26 9.09
CA SER A 80 -23.34 -19.45 10.55
C SER A 80 -24.62 -19.02 11.27
N GLU A 81 -24.73 -19.30 12.56
CA GLU A 81 -25.83 -18.83 13.40
C GLU A 81 -25.93 -17.29 13.50
N TYR A 82 -24.84 -16.57 13.20
CA TYR A 82 -24.77 -15.11 13.19
C TYR A 82 -24.94 -14.49 11.77
N GLY A 83 -25.27 -15.31 10.77
CA GLY A 83 -25.38 -14.90 9.38
C GLY A 83 -24.23 -15.40 8.52
N LYS A 84 -24.06 -14.82 7.35
CA LYS A 84 -23.01 -15.17 6.39
C LYS A 84 -21.65 -14.59 6.80
N ILE A 85 -20.63 -15.43 6.82
CA ILE A 85 -19.24 -15.05 7.12
C ILE A 85 -18.41 -15.20 5.86
N ASP A 86 -17.78 -14.11 5.41
CA ASP A 86 -16.82 -14.13 4.32
C ASP A 86 -15.46 -14.59 4.81
N ILE A 87 -14.90 -15.59 4.14
CA ILE A 87 -13.58 -16.15 4.45
C ILE A 87 -12.65 -15.84 3.28
N THR A 88 -11.45 -15.38 3.59
CA THR A 88 -10.44 -15.07 2.58
C THR A 88 -9.10 -15.68 2.97
N ILE A 89 -8.46 -16.39 2.03
CA ILE A 89 -7.04 -16.70 2.09
C ILE A 89 -6.31 -15.68 1.23
N ASN A 90 -5.62 -14.77 1.90
CA ASN A 90 -4.90 -13.69 1.23
C ASN A 90 -3.52 -14.18 0.75
N LEU A 91 -3.43 -14.59 -0.51
CA LEU A 91 -2.20 -15.02 -1.18
C LEU A 91 -1.46 -13.84 -1.86
N SER A 92 -2.07 -12.66 -1.86
CA SER A 92 -1.45 -11.43 -2.40
C SER A 92 -0.34 -10.91 -1.49
N LYS A 93 -0.39 -11.23 -0.19
CA LYS A 93 0.66 -10.91 0.76
C LYS A 93 1.88 -11.80 0.48
N PRO A 94 3.06 -11.23 0.17
CA PRO A 94 4.23 -12.03 -0.11
C PRO A 94 4.61 -12.89 1.09
N GLU A 95 4.84 -14.17 0.83
CA GLU A 95 5.41 -15.06 1.83
C GLU A 95 6.82 -14.61 2.19
N LYS A 96 7.23 -14.87 3.44
CA LYS A 96 8.58 -14.55 3.88
C LYS A 96 9.56 -15.52 3.21
N ASP A 97 10.29 -15.04 2.21
CA ASP A 97 11.38 -15.78 1.58
C ASP A 97 12.51 -16.00 2.60
N PRO A 98 12.92 -17.25 2.90
CA PRO A 98 14.01 -17.53 3.85
C PRO A 98 15.33 -16.84 3.49
N LYS A 99 15.66 -16.71 2.20
CA LYS A 99 16.85 -16.01 1.72
C LYS A 99 16.77 -14.52 2.04
N ALA A 100 15.62 -13.91 1.78
CA ALA A 100 15.37 -12.51 2.10
C ALA A 100 15.41 -12.25 3.61
N ILE A 101 14.92 -13.17 4.43
CA ILE A 101 15.00 -13.08 5.91
C ILE A 101 16.47 -13.11 6.35
N ALA A 102 17.27 -14.02 5.80
CA ALA A 102 18.69 -14.11 6.11
C ALA A 102 19.45 -12.85 5.69
N ALA A 103 19.22 -12.38 4.48
CA ALA A 103 19.81 -11.13 3.97
C ALA A 103 19.38 -9.91 4.80
N ALA A 104 18.11 -9.83 5.21
CA ALA A 104 17.59 -8.73 6.03
C ALA A 104 18.28 -8.60 7.40
N LYS A 105 18.76 -9.70 7.98
CA LYS A 105 19.50 -9.69 9.26
C LYS A 105 20.87 -9.04 9.13
N LEU A 106 21.47 -9.07 7.96
CA LEU A 106 22.79 -8.51 7.69
C LEU A 106 22.74 -7.02 7.30
N VAL A 107 21.55 -6.51 6.99
CA VAL A 107 21.37 -5.14 6.53
C VAL A 107 21.07 -4.21 7.72
N LYS A 108 21.81 -3.11 7.80
CA LYS A 108 21.58 -2.06 8.79
C LYS A 108 20.14 -1.52 8.68
N SER A 109 19.51 -1.26 9.82
CA SER A 109 18.16 -0.69 9.84
C SER A 109 18.08 0.63 9.06
N SER A 110 16.94 0.85 8.41
CA SER A 110 16.62 2.12 7.76
C SER A 110 16.42 3.21 8.82
N SER A 111 16.73 4.46 8.49
CA SER A 111 16.35 5.64 9.28
C SER A 111 14.87 6.01 9.12
N TYR A 112 14.17 5.39 8.18
CA TYR A 112 12.74 5.60 7.97
C TYR A 112 11.89 4.96 9.07
N PRO A 113 10.68 5.47 9.34
CA PRO A 113 9.78 4.89 10.32
C PRO A 113 9.48 3.42 10.03
N LYS A 114 9.50 2.58 11.06
CA LYS A 114 9.15 1.15 10.92
C LYS A 114 7.68 0.93 10.60
N CYS A 115 6.82 1.83 11.02
CA CYS A 115 5.40 1.80 10.70
C CYS A 115 5.19 2.19 9.24
N LEU A 116 4.65 1.28 8.44
CA LEU A 116 4.44 1.48 7.00
C LEU A 116 3.34 2.49 6.67
N LEU A 117 2.56 2.93 7.64
CA LEU A 117 1.54 3.98 7.49
C LEU A 117 2.10 5.39 7.75
N CYS A 118 3.31 5.51 8.28
CA CYS A 118 3.91 6.82 8.47
C CYS A 118 4.12 7.52 7.12
N PRO A 119 3.63 8.78 6.95
CA PRO A 119 3.71 9.51 5.68
C PRO A 119 5.12 9.65 5.14
N GLU A 120 6.12 9.70 6.02
CA GLU A 120 7.54 9.80 5.65
C GLU A 120 8.03 8.62 4.80
N ASN A 121 7.31 7.51 4.81
CA ASN A 121 7.63 6.37 3.95
C ASN A 121 7.17 6.55 2.49
N GLU A 122 6.33 7.53 2.19
CA GLU A 122 5.94 7.80 0.80
C GLU A 122 7.17 8.12 -0.05
N GLY A 123 7.33 7.42 -1.16
CA GLY A 123 8.49 7.58 -2.04
C GLY A 123 9.78 6.89 -1.59
N TYR A 124 9.76 6.14 -0.49
CA TYR A 124 10.93 5.42 -0.01
C TYR A 124 11.34 4.30 -0.97
N ALA A 125 12.61 4.26 -1.36
CA ALA A 125 13.14 3.29 -2.33
C ALA A 125 13.14 1.83 -1.84
N GLY A 126 13.07 1.64 -0.54
CA GLY A 126 13.05 0.31 0.05
C GLY A 126 14.43 -0.34 0.21
N ARG A 127 14.43 -1.43 0.95
CA ARG A 127 15.56 -2.33 1.18
C ARG A 127 15.02 -3.74 1.44
N VAL A 128 15.90 -4.73 1.49
CA VAL A 128 15.51 -6.12 1.79
C VAL A 128 14.78 -6.25 3.14
N ASN A 129 15.10 -5.41 4.11
CA ASN A 129 14.49 -5.40 5.45
C ASN A 129 13.43 -4.29 5.67
N HIS A 130 13.12 -3.49 4.64
CA HIS A 130 12.08 -2.45 4.72
C HIS A 130 11.46 -2.25 3.33
N PRO A 131 10.14 -2.45 3.16
CA PRO A 131 9.49 -2.43 1.86
C PRO A 131 9.65 -1.10 1.12
N ALA A 132 9.77 -1.18 -0.21
CA ALA A 132 9.71 -0.01 -1.06
C ALA A 132 8.32 0.62 -1.07
N ARG A 133 8.29 1.94 -1.19
CA ARG A 133 7.09 2.79 -1.22
C ARG A 133 7.15 3.84 -2.34
N GLU A 134 8.00 3.61 -3.35
CA GLU A 134 8.19 4.57 -4.45
C GLU A 134 6.94 4.73 -5.32
N ASN A 135 6.15 3.66 -5.48
CA ASN A 135 4.88 3.66 -6.21
C ASN A 135 3.65 3.87 -5.31
N HIS A 136 3.86 4.14 -4.04
CA HIS A 136 2.80 4.48 -3.09
C HIS A 136 2.51 5.98 -3.13
N ARG A 137 1.23 6.35 -3.00
CA ARG A 137 0.78 7.74 -2.87
C ARG A 137 -0.22 7.86 -1.73
N ILE A 138 -0.21 9.00 -1.08
CA ILE A 138 -1.08 9.35 0.04
C ILE A 138 -1.83 10.63 -0.33
N ILE A 139 -3.12 10.62 -0.12
CA ILE A 139 -3.95 11.83 -0.22
C ILE A 139 -4.10 12.40 1.20
N PRO A 140 -3.55 13.59 1.48
CA PRO A 140 -3.80 14.27 2.75
C PRO A 140 -5.26 14.71 2.82
N ILE A 141 -5.90 14.38 3.91
CA ILE A 141 -7.29 14.74 4.21
C ILE A 141 -7.37 15.36 5.60
N THR A 142 -8.45 16.09 5.86
CA THR A 142 -8.76 16.64 7.19
C THR A 142 -9.98 15.93 7.75
N VAL A 143 -9.84 15.39 8.96
CA VAL A 143 -10.95 14.76 9.69
C VAL A 143 -11.09 15.47 11.03
N ASN A 144 -12.22 16.18 11.22
CA ASN A 144 -12.50 16.97 12.42
C ASN A 144 -11.30 17.80 12.88
N ASP A 145 -10.85 18.71 11.99
CA ASP A 145 -9.74 19.66 12.19
C ASP A 145 -8.38 19.01 12.49
N SER A 146 -8.22 17.76 12.18
CA SER A 146 -6.96 17.03 12.33
C SER A 146 -6.43 16.52 10.99
N PRO A 147 -5.10 16.53 10.77
CA PRO A 147 -4.50 15.98 9.54
C PRO A 147 -4.50 14.45 9.55
N TRP A 148 -5.01 13.87 8.49
CA TRP A 148 -5.06 12.42 8.24
C TRP A 148 -4.54 12.13 6.85
N GLY A 149 -4.21 10.86 6.60
CA GLY A 149 -3.87 10.35 5.28
C GLY A 149 -4.92 9.34 4.81
N PHE A 150 -5.19 9.37 3.52
CA PHE A 150 -6.01 8.38 2.82
C PHE A 150 -5.16 7.66 1.79
N GLN A 151 -5.20 6.33 1.79
CA GLN A 151 -4.54 5.47 0.81
C GLN A 151 -5.35 4.20 0.56
N TYR A 152 -5.17 3.57 -0.60
CA TYR A 152 -5.65 2.21 -0.81
C TYR A 152 -4.71 1.19 -0.16
N SER A 153 -5.28 0.05 0.24
CA SER A 153 -4.49 -1.06 0.77
C SER A 153 -3.93 -1.92 -0.38
N PRO A 154 -2.65 -2.27 -0.36
CA PRO A 154 -2.10 -3.23 -1.33
C PRO A 154 -2.58 -4.66 -1.07
N TYR A 155 -3.17 -4.92 0.09
CA TYR A 155 -3.74 -6.22 0.50
C TYR A 155 -5.25 -6.11 0.54
N VAL A 156 -5.88 -6.56 -0.53
CA VAL A 156 -7.29 -6.28 -0.82
C VAL A 156 -8.18 -7.38 -0.25
N TYR A 157 -8.94 -7.08 0.80
CA TYR A 157 -10.01 -7.97 1.28
C TYR A 157 -11.30 -7.76 0.47
N TYR A 158 -11.65 -6.51 0.24
CA TYR A 158 -12.78 -6.07 -0.59
C TYR A 158 -12.27 -5.15 -1.68
N ASN A 159 -13.05 -4.97 -2.74
CA ASN A 159 -12.75 -3.97 -3.75
C ASN A 159 -12.63 -2.59 -3.08
N GLU A 160 -11.69 -1.79 -3.55
CA GLU A 160 -11.46 -0.43 -3.06
C GLU A 160 -11.16 -0.34 -1.55
N HIS A 161 -10.64 -1.43 -0.97
CA HIS A 161 -10.22 -1.44 0.42
C HIS A 161 -9.20 -0.33 0.68
N CYS A 162 -9.58 0.65 1.48
CA CYS A 162 -8.77 1.81 1.82
C CYS A 162 -8.38 1.85 3.30
N ILE A 163 -7.42 2.71 3.61
CA ILE A 163 -6.93 2.96 4.95
C ILE A 163 -6.96 4.48 5.16
N VAL A 164 -7.69 4.92 6.18
CA VAL A 164 -7.64 6.28 6.70
C VAL A 164 -6.85 6.24 8.00
N PHE A 165 -5.80 7.02 8.10
CA PHE A 165 -4.89 6.98 9.24
C PHE A 165 -4.47 8.38 9.68
N ASN A 166 -4.18 8.54 10.98
CA ASN A 166 -3.67 9.81 11.51
C ASN A 166 -2.28 10.09 10.95
N SER A 167 -2.04 11.31 10.48
CA SER A 167 -0.73 11.72 9.94
C SER A 167 0.37 11.72 11.00
N GLN A 168 0.02 11.84 12.28
CA GLN A 168 0.97 11.69 13.38
C GLN A 168 1.03 10.23 13.80
N HIS A 169 2.24 9.71 14.02
CA HIS A 169 2.43 8.38 14.56
C HIS A 169 1.99 8.33 16.02
N VAL A 170 0.82 7.77 16.26
CA VAL A 170 0.24 7.58 17.59
C VAL A 170 -0.04 6.09 17.84
N PRO A 171 0.00 5.61 19.09
CA PRO A 171 -0.41 4.24 19.41
C PRO A 171 -1.84 3.98 18.93
N MET A 172 -2.08 2.80 18.38
CA MET A 172 -3.43 2.37 18.00
C MET A 172 -4.24 2.06 19.28
N LYS A 173 -4.79 3.10 19.87
CA LYS A 173 -5.67 3.01 21.04
C LYS A 173 -7.05 3.55 20.68
N ILE A 174 -8.07 2.88 21.16
CA ILE A 174 -9.44 3.39 21.11
C ILE A 174 -9.60 4.36 22.29
N GLU A 175 -9.53 5.64 21.99
CA GLU A 175 -9.78 6.72 22.96
C GLU A 175 -11.04 7.48 22.51
N LYS A 176 -11.81 8.00 23.48
CA LYS A 176 -13.06 8.73 23.21
C LYS A 176 -12.87 9.81 22.13
N ASN A 177 -11.82 10.61 22.24
CA ASN A 177 -11.56 11.71 21.30
C ASN A 177 -11.20 11.21 19.90
N THR A 178 -10.46 10.13 19.78
CA THR A 178 -10.11 9.52 18.48
C THR A 178 -11.33 8.87 17.85
N PHE A 179 -12.15 8.19 18.66
CA PHE A 179 -13.37 7.57 18.20
C PHE A 179 -14.39 8.58 17.68
N ILE A 180 -14.63 9.69 18.44
CA ILE A 180 -15.53 10.78 17.99
C ILE A 180 -15.06 11.44 16.69
N LYS A 181 -13.75 11.44 16.41
CA LYS A 181 -13.21 12.00 15.16
C LYS A 181 -13.50 11.12 13.94
N LEU A 182 -13.74 9.83 14.13
CA LEU A 182 -14.01 8.87 13.05
C LEU A 182 -15.50 8.72 12.75
N PHE A 183 -16.37 9.13 13.67
CA PHE A 183 -17.84 9.08 13.58
C PHE A 183 -18.49 10.45 13.81
#